data_fade15082af10c395c58c02a2d48e91e
#
_entry.id   fade15082af10c395c58c02a2d48e91e
#
_cell.length_a   1.000
_cell.length_b   1.000
_cell.length_c   1.000
_cell.angle_alpha   90.00
_cell.angle_beta   90.00
_cell.angle_gamma   90.00
#
_symmetry.space_group_name_H-M   'P 1'
#
loop_
_entity.id
_entity.type
_entity.pdbx_description
1 polymer ?
#
loop_
_entity_poly.entity_id
_entity_poly.type
_entity_poly.pdbx_seq_one_letter_code
_entity_poly.pdbx_strand_id
1 'polypeptide(L)'
;MKYRKTEKWDDLENSRNLLFFAQLFNELFFDFSLDTYKPSSMNTSLLCEEALEVIEEVRKGNIKAPNLQHVIDELCENLSKDKVAQALLSIKLKQINTTLRDPKKTTEDKKIVVELILRQINLKQYKKKNEELLTQVINGEVDFASIRTLARSYATTLLNLGFSSEYIAEITQQFFHYDKNRIHGNSAIEDFIKIFCDKPKQYQIVFRSAKDVEFYKDSLKTFDINIVNDLHDLDIDHSKHKFPKSENEVYICVSEIKARDNFSAKNNAEDTLEMLSTIFGLFHHKQQLSWATDCLILNKTDNEVNRSRFRTNAMHKCSDQKPSRAAIQANRFLSEFGLEKNSFRIFTRAAELHSLALKSDSNENQMLNLWIALESIIPASHDSGLSNIEHIVQSTMPFLNLGYYQRLVARLASDLFNWNRHQTKKVLKDIEGDNQVVKLAKLISLEEFSDKRQELKDSFKDFHLLFDRFEYLEYIYADPQNMVKGLKNHTVRVGWQIRRIYRARNMIVHSGMTPSYIELLIENVHDYLDHIINKIIMLVNDSQKVLSVEQAFKLTDMAYKSLEDTLSDKKLKLDAELIEQMYAYKI
;
A
#
# COMPACT_ATOMS: atom_id res chain seq x y z
N MET A 1 -0.71 8.19 -12.09
CA MET A 1 -0.76 9.61 -11.66
C MET A 1 -1.88 10.35 -12.37
N LYS A 2 -2.49 11.32 -11.69
CA LYS A 2 -3.47 12.22 -12.31
C LYS A 2 -2.95 13.65 -12.21
N TYR A 3 -2.68 14.27 -13.36
CA TYR A 3 -2.38 15.70 -13.40
C TYR A 3 -3.60 16.50 -12.95
N ARG A 4 -3.38 17.50 -12.12
CA ARG A 4 -4.39 18.44 -11.68
C ARG A 4 -3.98 19.84 -12.07
N LYS A 5 -4.96 20.64 -12.49
CA LYS A 5 -4.72 22.03 -12.89
C LYS A 5 -4.14 22.86 -11.75
N THR A 6 -3.27 23.77 -12.11
CA THR A 6 -2.54 24.65 -11.20
C THR A 6 -3.08 26.08 -11.18
N GLU A 7 -4.31 26.31 -11.65
CA GLU A 7 -4.98 27.63 -11.76
C GLU A 7 -5.08 28.37 -10.41
N LYS A 8 -4.94 27.63 -9.30
CA LYS A 8 -5.01 28.11 -7.93
C LYS A 8 -3.66 28.65 -7.41
N TRP A 9 -2.59 28.38 -8.12
CA TRP A 9 -1.23 28.71 -7.72
C TRP A 9 -0.80 30.04 -8.33
N ASP A 10 -0.36 31.01 -7.49
CA ASP A 10 0.01 32.34 -7.96
C ASP A 10 1.42 32.40 -8.54
N ASP A 11 2.34 31.57 -7.99
CA ASP A 11 3.74 31.55 -8.41
C ASP A 11 4.26 30.11 -8.47
N LEU A 12 4.17 29.52 -9.65
CA LEU A 12 4.60 28.13 -9.90
C LEU A 12 6.12 27.98 -9.89
N GLU A 13 6.85 29.00 -10.37
CA GLU A 13 8.31 28.93 -10.49
C GLU A 13 8.98 28.86 -9.10
N ASN A 14 8.53 29.69 -8.18
CA ASN A 14 9.06 29.70 -6.80
C ASN A 14 8.38 28.67 -5.88
N SER A 15 7.32 27.99 -6.34
CA SER A 15 6.60 26.97 -5.58
C SER A 15 6.88 25.52 -6.03
N ARG A 16 7.98 25.29 -6.76
CA ARG A 16 8.30 23.97 -7.35
C ARG A 16 8.36 22.86 -6.32
N ASN A 17 8.96 23.08 -5.16
CA ASN A 17 9.06 22.11 -4.08
C ASN A 17 7.69 21.75 -3.50
N LEU A 18 6.86 22.74 -3.24
CA LEU A 18 5.51 22.54 -2.72
C LEU A 18 4.61 21.84 -3.74
N LEU A 19 4.73 22.22 -5.02
CA LEU A 19 3.97 21.57 -6.09
C LEU A 19 4.36 20.10 -6.26
N PHE A 20 5.67 19.80 -6.23
CA PHE A 20 6.15 18.42 -6.22
C PHE A 20 5.61 17.63 -5.02
N PHE A 21 5.66 18.23 -3.81
CA PHE A 21 5.06 17.63 -2.62
C PHE A 21 3.57 17.35 -2.80
N ALA A 22 2.79 18.32 -3.27
CA ALA A 22 1.34 18.17 -3.49
C ALA A 22 1.02 17.02 -4.47
N GLN A 23 1.75 16.95 -5.59
CA GLN A 23 1.61 15.90 -6.60
C GLN A 23 1.99 14.52 -6.04
N LEU A 24 3.11 14.44 -5.33
CA LEU A 24 3.58 13.21 -4.69
C LEU A 24 2.61 12.75 -3.60
N PHE A 25 2.22 13.65 -2.70
CA PHE A 25 1.40 13.31 -1.54
C PHE A 25 0.01 12.81 -1.97
N ASN A 26 -0.57 13.44 -3.00
CA ASN A 26 -1.80 12.94 -3.63
C ASN A 26 -1.63 11.54 -4.24
N GLU A 27 -0.48 11.25 -4.84
CA GLU A 27 -0.22 9.94 -5.49
C GLU A 27 0.06 8.82 -4.48
N LEU A 28 0.61 9.15 -3.29
CA LEU A 28 0.86 8.16 -2.23
C LEU A 28 -0.43 7.44 -1.77
N PHE A 29 -1.57 8.14 -1.86
CA PHE A 29 -2.88 7.64 -1.46
C PHE A 29 -3.80 7.29 -2.64
N PHE A 30 -3.24 7.17 -3.85
CA PHE A 30 -4.01 6.75 -5.00
C PHE A 30 -4.12 5.22 -5.06
N ASP A 31 -5.34 4.70 -5.10
CA ASP A 31 -5.64 3.27 -4.99
C ASP A 31 -4.88 2.37 -5.96
N PHE A 32 -4.65 2.87 -7.17
CA PHE A 32 -3.98 2.11 -8.24
C PHE A 32 -2.47 2.37 -8.35
N SER A 33 -1.85 2.94 -7.33
CA SER A 33 -0.40 3.12 -7.30
C SER A 33 0.31 1.79 -7.06
N LEU A 34 1.44 1.58 -7.73
CA LEU A 34 2.29 0.41 -7.47
C LEU A 34 2.84 0.48 -6.03
N ASP A 35 3.07 -0.68 -5.41
CA ASP A 35 3.62 -0.79 -4.06
C ASP A 35 4.89 0.03 -3.85
N THR A 36 5.75 0.10 -4.88
CA THR A 36 6.96 0.94 -4.93
C THR A 36 6.66 2.43 -4.71
N TYR A 37 5.48 2.89 -5.04
CA TYR A 37 5.05 4.29 -4.94
C TYR A 37 4.12 4.57 -3.77
N LYS A 38 3.59 3.55 -3.10
CA LYS A 38 2.77 3.69 -1.89
C LYS A 38 3.60 4.08 -0.65
N PRO A 39 2.98 4.57 0.42
CA PRO A 39 3.66 4.75 1.70
C PRO A 39 4.24 3.43 2.21
N SER A 40 5.31 3.49 2.96
CA SER A 40 5.80 2.32 3.69
C SER A 40 4.84 1.99 4.84
N SER A 41 4.66 0.72 5.19
CA SER A 41 3.88 0.36 6.37
C SER A 41 4.53 0.84 7.67
N MET A 42 5.87 0.97 7.67
CA MET A 42 6.67 1.34 8.83
C MET A 42 7.63 2.48 8.52
N ASN A 43 7.82 3.37 9.51
CA ASN A 43 8.96 4.26 9.65
C ASN A 43 9.86 3.77 10.80
N THR A 44 10.94 4.46 11.08
CA THR A 44 11.92 4.04 12.11
C THR A 44 11.32 3.98 13.51
N SER A 45 10.41 4.89 13.87
CA SER A 45 9.72 4.86 15.16
C SER A 45 8.89 3.59 15.32
N LEU A 46 8.07 3.29 14.33
CA LEU A 46 7.19 2.11 14.31
C LEU A 46 7.98 0.80 14.25
N LEU A 47 9.13 0.79 13.57
CA LEU A 47 10.03 -0.38 13.57
C LEU A 47 10.61 -0.67 14.96
N CYS A 48 10.83 0.35 15.79
CA CYS A 48 11.21 0.13 17.18
C CYS A 48 10.07 -0.52 17.98
N GLU A 49 8.83 -0.07 17.77
CA GLU A 49 7.65 -0.67 18.39
C GLU A 49 7.48 -2.12 17.95
N GLU A 50 7.54 -2.39 16.63
CA GLU A 50 7.48 -3.76 16.08
C GLU A 50 8.61 -4.64 16.64
N ALA A 51 9.84 -4.11 16.80
CA ALA A 51 10.95 -4.88 17.38
C ALA A 51 10.69 -5.27 18.83
N LEU A 52 10.11 -4.37 19.64
CA LEU A 52 9.75 -4.66 21.02
C LEU A 52 8.61 -5.69 21.11
N GLU A 53 7.59 -5.58 20.28
CA GLU A 53 6.51 -6.58 20.18
C GLU A 53 7.06 -7.96 19.81
N VAL A 54 7.92 -8.03 18.78
CA VAL A 54 8.54 -9.31 18.37
C VAL A 54 9.43 -9.89 19.46
N ILE A 55 10.15 -9.08 20.23
CA ILE A 55 10.92 -9.53 21.37
C ILE A 55 10.01 -10.21 22.42
N GLU A 56 8.88 -9.60 22.74
CA GLU A 56 7.93 -10.19 23.68
C GLU A 56 7.28 -11.48 23.15
N GLU A 57 6.96 -11.54 21.85
CA GLU A 57 6.39 -12.75 21.24
C GLU A 57 7.43 -13.90 21.15
N VAL A 58 8.70 -13.59 20.93
CA VAL A 58 9.80 -14.57 21.00
C VAL A 58 9.95 -15.09 22.43
N ARG A 59 9.84 -14.20 23.44
CA ARG A 59 9.92 -14.57 24.86
C ARG A 59 8.76 -15.48 25.29
N LYS A 60 7.56 -15.25 24.77
CA LYS A 60 6.39 -16.13 25.00
C LYS A 60 6.47 -17.45 24.22
N GLY A 61 7.41 -17.60 23.28
CA GLY A 61 7.54 -18.78 22.44
C GLY A 61 6.58 -18.82 21.23
N ASN A 62 5.83 -17.75 20.99
CA ASN A 62 4.87 -17.65 19.86
C ASN A 62 5.58 -17.47 18.52
N ILE A 63 6.76 -16.86 18.51
CA ILE A 63 7.58 -16.59 17.32
C ILE A 63 9.01 -17.09 17.58
N LYS A 64 9.64 -17.67 16.56
CA LYS A 64 11.03 -18.13 16.65
C LYS A 64 12.03 -16.96 16.61
N ALA A 65 13.12 -17.05 17.36
CA ALA A 65 14.16 -16.02 17.49
C ALA A 65 14.72 -15.46 16.14
N PRO A 66 14.90 -16.23 15.05
CA PRO A 66 15.34 -15.68 13.78
C PRO A 66 14.44 -14.56 13.21
N ASN A 67 13.14 -14.53 13.56
CA ASN A 67 12.24 -13.46 13.12
C ASN A 67 12.62 -12.09 13.70
N LEU A 68 13.19 -12.04 14.90
CA LEU A 68 13.69 -10.81 15.50
C LEU A 68 14.85 -10.22 14.68
N GLN A 69 15.76 -11.08 14.20
CA GLN A 69 16.92 -10.59 13.43
C GLN A 69 16.49 -9.84 12.16
N HIS A 70 15.47 -10.30 11.47
CA HIS A 70 14.95 -9.60 10.28
C HIS A 70 14.41 -8.20 10.60
N VAL A 71 13.71 -8.04 11.73
CA VAL A 71 13.20 -6.72 12.18
C VAL A 71 14.35 -5.80 12.57
N ILE A 72 15.34 -6.34 13.29
CA ILE A 72 16.55 -5.59 13.67
C ILE A 72 17.33 -5.14 12.42
N ASP A 73 17.49 -6.00 11.42
CA ASP A 73 18.19 -5.64 10.19
C ASP A 73 17.45 -4.54 9.42
N GLU A 74 16.13 -4.62 9.32
CA GLU A 74 15.29 -3.56 8.74
C GLU A 74 15.41 -2.26 9.53
N LEU A 75 15.33 -2.31 10.86
CA LEU A 75 15.50 -1.14 11.74
C LEU A 75 16.87 -0.48 11.55
N CYS A 76 17.95 -1.24 11.55
CA CYS A 76 19.31 -0.74 11.34
C CYS A 76 19.49 -0.09 9.95
N GLU A 77 18.88 -0.67 8.92
CA GLU A 77 18.95 -0.11 7.57
C GLU A 77 18.13 1.19 7.47
N ASN A 78 16.93 1.21 8.04
CA ASN A 78 16.10 2.42 8.07
C ASN A 78 16.77 3.54 8.87
N LEU A 79 17.30 3.26 10.06
CA LEU A 79 18.06 4.24 10.87
C LEU A 79 19.19 4.89 10.07
N SER A 80 19.86 4.14 9.19
CA SER A 80 20.96 4.66 8.36
C SER A 80 20.52 5.64 7.28
N LYS A 81 19.24 5.65 6.89
CA LYS A 81 18.66 6.44 5.80
C LYS A 81 17.68 7.51 6.27
N ASP A 82 17.16 7.37 7.47
CA ASP A 82 16.08 8.21 8.01
C ASP A 82 16.63 9.49 8.64
N LYS A 83 16.55 10.60 7.90
CA LYS A 83 16.98 11.94 8.36
C LYS A 83 16.20 12.42 9.59
N VAL A 84 14.93 11.99 9.75
CA VAL A 84 14.09 12.39 10.91
C VAL A 84 14.62 11.72 12.18
N ALA A 85 14.82 10.40 12.14
CA ALA A 85 15.36 9.66 13.26
C ALA A 85 16.78 10.15 13.62
N GLN A 86 17.64 10.36 12.62
CA GLN A 86 19.00 10.87 12.83
C GLN A 86 19.04 12.24 13.50
N ALA A 87 18.10 13.12 13.20
CA ALA A 87 18.02 14.45 13.80
C ALA A 87 17.54 14.44 15.26
N LEU A 88 16.89 13.36 15.69
CA LEU A 88 16.38 13.20 17.07
C LEU A 88 17.33 12.40 17.97
N LEU A 89 18.15 11.51 17.38
CA LEU A 89 19.00 10.61 18.15
C LEU A 89 20.25 11.32 18.69
N SER A 90 20.49 11.20 19.99
CA SER A 90 21.72 11.66 20.63
C SER A 90 22.88 10.64 20.55
N ILE A 91 22.57 9.37 20.26
CA ILE A 91 23.54 8.27 20.20
C ILE A 91 24.00 8.09 18.76
N LYS A 92 25.31 7.88 18.58
CA LYS A 92 25.89 7.64 17.23
C LYS A 92 25.35 6.35 16.62
N LEU A 93 24.86 6.42 15.39
CA LEU A 93 24.28 5.29 14.65
C LEU A 93 25.23 4.06 14.58
N LYS A 94 26.53 4.30 14.46
CA LYS A 94 27.52 3.20 14.46
C LYS A 94 27.44 2.36 15.72
N GLN A 95 27.28 2.97 16.89
CA GLN A 95 27.17 2.27 18.18
C GLN A 95 25.87 1.48 18.27
N ILE A 96 24.75 2.09 17.87
CA ILE A 96 23.45 1.44 17.81
C ILE A 96 23.53 0.19 16.91
N ASN A 97 23.95 0.36 15.67
CA ASN A 97 24.00 -0.73 14.70
C ASN A 97 24.95 -1.86 15.13
N THR A 98 26.12 -1.52 15.71
CA THR A 98 27.05 -2.52 16.23
C THR A 98 26.40 -3.35 17.34
N THR A 99 25.70 -2.71 18.27
CA THR A 99 25.06 -3.43 19.39
C THR A 99 23.89 -4.28 18.94
N LEU A 100 23.02 -3.75 18.08
CA LEU A 100 21.82 -4.47 17.60
C LEU A 100 22.16 -5.67 16.70
N ARG A 101 23.21 -5.57 15.87
CA ARG A 101 23.65 -6.63 14.96
C ARG A 101 24.61 -7.62 15.58
N ASP A 102 25.13 -7.38 16.77
CA ASP A 102 26.08 -8.29 17.43
C ASP A 102 25.38 -9.61 17.83
N PRO A 103 25.79 -10.75 17.25
CA PRO A 103 25.21 -12.06 17.59
C PRO A 103 25.48 -12.51 19.03
N LYS A 104 26.48 -11.91 19.70
CA LYS A 104 26.82 -12.21 21.09
C LYS A 104 25.92 -11.49 22.11
N LYS A 105 25.17 -10.49 21.67
CA LYS A 105 24.25 -9.74 22.51
C LYS A 105 22.94 -10.51 22.71
N THR A 106 22.50 -10.53 23.95
CA THR A 106 21.23 -11.17 24.31
C THR A 106 20.03 -10.41 23.75
N THR A 107 18.88 -11.06 23.68
CA THR A 107 17.61 -10.41 23.28
C THR A 107 17.29 -9.26 24.22
N GLU A 108 17.60 -9.38 25.52
CA GLU A 108 17.39 -8.32 26.52
C GLU A 108 18.31 -7.12 26.29
N ASP A 109 19.58 -7.33 25.93
CA ASP A 109 20.49 -6.22 25.54
C ASP A 109 19.93 -5.44 24.35
N LYS A 110 19.44 -6.15 23.34
CA LYS A 110 18.82 -5.54 22.15
C LYS A 110 17.56 -4.77 22.52
N LYS A 111 16.71 -5.34 23.40
CA LYS A 111 15.50 -4.67 23.91
C LYS A 111 15.81 -3.33 24.55
N ILE A 112 16.77 -3.27 25.47
CA ILE A 112 17.19 -2.04 26.13
C ILE A 112 17.61 -0.98 25.12
N VAL A 113 18.39 -1.35 24.09
CA VAL A 113 18.83 -0.40 23.05
C VAL A 113 17.64 0.11 22.25
N VAL A 114 16.71 -0.77 21.84
CA VAL A 114 15.50 -0.34 21.09
C VAL A 114 14.61 0.57 21.94
N GLU A 115 14.44 0.29 23.24
CA GLU A 115 13.70 1.17 24.16
C GLU A 115 14.35 2.55 24.29
N LEU A 116 15.69 2.61 24.38
CA LEU A 116 16.42 3.88 24.44
C LEU A 116 16.25 4.70 23.14
N ILE A 117 16.22 4.04 22.00
CA ILE A 117 15.94 4.67 20.71
C ILE A 117 14.51 5.19 20.69
N LEU A 118 13.53 4.33 21.02
CA LEU A 118 12.10 4.68 20.95
C LEU A 118 11.74 5.85 21.87
N ARG A 119 12.39 5.99 23.04
CA ARG A 119 12.20 7.16 23.91
C ARG A 119 12.56 8.49 23.23
N GLN A 120 13.54 8.47 22.31
CA GLN A 120 13.98 9.67 21.59
C GLN A 120 13.18 9.91 20.31
N ILE A 121 12.72 8.84 19.65
CA ILE A 121 12.04 8.91 18.36
C ILE A 121 10.59 8.42 18.43
N ASN A 122 9.92 8.51 19.59
CA ASN A 122 8.50 8.13 19.67
C ASN A 122 7.67 8.85 18.60
N LEU A 123 6.56 8.25 18.20
CA LEU A 123 5.79 8.66 17.03
C LEU A 123 5.40 10.15 17.04
N LYS A 124 5.12 10.72 18.22
CA LYS A 124 4.77 12.15 18.37
C LYS A 124 5.96 13.06 18.11
N GLN A 125 7.13 12.77 18.69
CA GLN A 125 8.36 13.52 18.45
C GLN A 125 8.82 13.36 17.02
N TYR A 126 8.70 12.15 16.47
CA TYR A 126 9.01 11.82 15.09
C TYR A 126 8.16 12.64 14.13
N LYS A 127 6.82 12.70 14.31
CA LYS A 127 5.91 13.52 13.52
C LYS A 127 6.34 14.97 13.51
N LYS A 128 6.52 15.55 14.70
CA LYS A 128 6.91 16.95 14.86
C LYS A 128 8.23 17.28 14.11
N LYS A 129 9.23 16.40 14.26
CA LYS A 129 10.53 16.60 13.59
C LYS A 129 10.44 16.43 12.09
N ASN A 130 9.60 15.49 11.61
CA ASN A 130 9.34 15.31 10.19
C ASN A 130 8.67 16.56 9.58
N GLU A 131 7.68 17.15 10.27
CA GLU A 131 7.01 18.39 9.87
C GLU A 131 7.99 19.57 9.80
N GLU A 132 8.87 19.72 10.80
CA GLU A 132 9.92 20.76 10.80
C GLU A 132 10.87 20.60 9.59
N LEU A 133 11.38 19.39 9.35
CA LEU A 133 12.30 19.12 8.24
C LEU A 133 11.61 19.25 6.88
N LEU A 134 10.37 18.80 6.76
CA LEU A 134 9.59 18.94 5.53
C LEU A 134 9.35 20.42 5.18
N THR A 135 8.95 21.22 6.15
CA THR A 135 8.78 22.68 6.00
C THR A 135 10.10 23.34 5.59
N GLN A 136 11.20 22.96 6.23
CA GLN A 136 12.53 23.49 5.93
C GLN A 136 12.97 23.15 4.49
N VAL A 137 12.79 21.92 4.05
CA VAL A 137 13.19 21.47 2.69
C VAL A 137 12.30 22.11 1.63
N ILE A 138 10.98 22.23 1.87
CA ILE A 138 10.06 22.86 0.92
C ILE A 138 10.37 24.35 0.74
N ASN A 139 10.74 25.05 1.80
CA ASN A 139 11.12 26.47 1.73
C ASN A 139 12.57 26.70 1.28
N GLY A 140 13.37 25.65 1.11
CA GLY A 140 14.75 25.71 0.69
C GLY A 140 14.96 25.61 -0.83
N GLU A 141 16.19 25.27 -1.23
CA GLU A 141 16.51 24.95 -2.62
C GLU A 141 15.76 23.70 -3.12
N VAL A 142 15.69 23.52 -4.45
CA VAL A 142 14.97 22.39 -5.04
C VAL A 142 15.65 21.06 -4.68
N ASP A 143 14.96 20.24 -3.86
CA ASP A 143 15.43 18.92 -3.41
C ASP A 143 14.27 17.90 -3.39
N PHE A 144 13.88 17.41 -4.55
CA PHE A 144 12.81 16.40 -4.69
C PHE A 144 13.14 15.08 -3.99
N ALA A 145 14.41 14.72 -3.86
CA ALA A 145 14.81 13.47 -3.20
C ALA A 145 14.52 13.51 -1.68
N SER A 146 14.87 14.62 -1.03
CA SER A 146 14.55 14.82 0.40
C SER A 146 13.03 14.95 0.62
N ILE A 147 12.33 15.72 -0.22
CA ILE A 147 10.86 15.86 -0.14
C ILE A 147 10.21 14.48 -0.28
N ARG A 148 10.62 13.64 -1.23
CA ARG A 148 10.09 12.29 -1.43
C ARG A 148 10.25 11.42 -0.18
N THR A 149 11.42 11.45 0.44
CA THR A 149 11.70 10.65 1.65
C THR A 149 10.87 11.13 2.83
N LEU A 150 10.85 12.44 3.08
CA LEU A 150 10.11 13.04 4.20
C LEU A 150 8.59 12.91 4.03
N ALA A 151 8.06 13.15 2.82
CA ALA A 151 6.64 13.02 2.52
C ALA A 151 6.13 11.59 2.71
N ARG A 152 6.90 10.58 2.25
CA ARG A 152 6.55 9.17 2.48
C ARG A 152 6.53 8.81 3.95
N SER A 153 7.54 9.25 4.69
CA SER A 153 7.61 9.03 6.14
C SER A 153 6.47 9.75 6.87
N TYR A 154 6.10 10.95 6.42
CA TYR A 154 4.98 11.70 6.97
C TYR A 154 3.65 10.99 6.71
N ALA A 155 3.42 10.52 5.49
CA ALA A 155 2.25 9.72 5.13
C ALA A 155 2.11 8.46 6.01
N THR A 156 3.21 7.69 6.18
CA THR A 156 3.26 6.53 7.09
C THR A 156 2.91 6.92 8.52
N THR A 157 3.43 8.05 8.99
CA THR A 157 3.15 8.56 10.35
C THR A 157 1.69 8.90 10.54
N LEU A 158 1.06 9.59 9.58
CA LEU A 158 -0.36 9.97 9.64
C LEU A 158 -1.28 8.74 9.67
N LEU A 159 -1.03 7.75 8.80
CA LEU A 159 -1.80 6.50 8.77
C LEU A 159 -1.73 5.77 10.13
N ASN A 160 -0.54 5.66 10.72
CA ASN A 160 -0.37 4.98 12.01
C ASN A 160 -0.83 5.81 13.22
N LEU A 161 -1.07 7.10 13.05
CA LEU A 161 -1.77 7.93 14.03
C LEU A 161 -3.30 7.79 13.96
N GLY A 162 -3.81 7.05 12.98
CA GLY A 162 -5.23 6.75 12.81
C GLY A 162 -5.97 7.71 11.87
N PHE A 163 -5.26 8.46 11.01
CA PHE A 163 -5.88 9.14 9.88
C PHE A 163 -6.13 8.11 8.76
N SER A 164 -7.31 8.14 8.15
CA SER A 164 -7.62 7.28 7.01
C SER A 164 -6.90 7.74 5.73
N SER A 165 -6.59 6.79 4.84
CA SER A 165 -6.00 7.09 3.54
C SER A 165 -6.92 7.98 2.69
N GLU A 166 -8.22 7.78 2.79
CA GLU A 166 -9.27 8.52 2.10
C GLU A 166 -9.30 9.99 2.55
N TYR A 167 -9.26 10.22 3.85
CA TYR A 167 -9.22 11.58 4.40
C TYR A 167 -7.97 12.34 3.96
N ILE A 168 -6.81 11.71 4.07
CA ILE A 168 -5.54 12.34 3.66
C ILE A 168 -5.57 12.67 2.16
N ALA A 169 -6.07 11.75 1.32
CA ALA A 169 -6.23 11.98 -0.11
C ALA A 169 -7.19 13.13 -0.41
N GLU A 170 -8.36 13.14 0.24
CA GLU A 170 -9.39 14.17 0.06
C GLU A 170 -8.87 15.55 0.47
N ILE A 171 -8.32 15.68 1.67
CA ILE A 171 -7.76 16.94 2.18
C ILE A 171 -6.62 17.45 1.30
N THR A 172 -5.74 16.57 0.84
CA THR A 172 -4.65 16.96 -0.07
C THR A 172 -5.22 17.56 -1.37
N GLN A 173 -6.26 16.93 -1.92
CA GLN A 173 -6.88 17.43 -3.15
C GLN A 173 -7.64 18.73 -2.94
N GLN A 174 -8.39 18.83 -1.84
CA GLN A 174 -9.12 20.05 -1.50
C GLN A 174 -8.14 21.21 -1.30
N PHE A 175 -7.17 21.05 -0.42
CA PHE A 175 -6.23 22.10 -0.08
C PHE A 175 -5.44 22.61 -1.29
N PHE A 176 -4.82 21.74 -2.06
CA PHE A 176 -3.92 22.15 -3.15
C PHE A 176 -4.63 22.44 -4.48
N HIS A 177 -5.87 21.94 -4.70
CA HIS A 177 -6.50 22.03 -6.03
C HIS A 177 -7.94 22.56 -6.04
N TYR A 178 -8.78 22.29 -5.04
CA TYR A 178 -10.23 22.56 -5.14
C TYR A 178 -10.77 23.65 -4.22
N ASP A 179 -10.16 23.91 -3.06
CA ASP A 179 -10.59 25.00 -2.18
C ASP A 179 -10.48 26.37 -2.84
N LYS A 180 -11.25 27.32 -2.33
CA LYS A 180 -11.26 28.69 -2.85
C LYS A 180 -9.98 29.48 -2.54
N ASN A 181 -9.24 29.09 -1.52
CA ASN A 181 -8.02 29.77 -1.09
C ASN A 181 -6.89 29.55 -2.11
N ARG A 182 -6.20 30.61 -2.49
CA ARG A 182 -5.06 30.53 -3.42
C ARG A 182 -3.79 30.08 -2.69
N ILE A 183 -2.90 29.47 -3.43
CA ILE A 183 -1.56 29.07 -2.95
C ILE A 183 -0.57 30.16 -3.37
N HIS A 184 -0.12 30.94 -2.41
CA HIS A 184 0.77 32.08 -2.66
C HIS A 184 2.26 31.73 -2.67
N GLY A 185 2.64 30.52 -2.24
CA GLY A 185 4.03 30.07 -2.21
C GLY A 185 4.28 28.88 -1.29
N ASN A 186 5.54 28.55 -1.11
CA ASN A 186 5.98 27.38 -0.33
C ASN A 186 5.53 27.39 1.15
N SER A 187 5.31 28.59 1.75
CA SER A 187 4.83 28.71 3.13
C SER A 187 3.47 28.08 3.39
N ALA A 188 2.65 27.83 2.34
CA ALA A 188 1.37 27.16 2.46
C ALA A 188 1.49 25.70 3.00
N ILE A 189 2.70 25.13 3.01
CA ILE A 189 2.95 23.82 3.65
C ILE A 189 2.64 23.85 5.15
N GLU A 190 2.90 24.95 5.84
CA GLU A 190 2.63 25.08 7.28
C GLU A 190 1.13 24.99 7.57
N ASP A 191 0.30 25.60 6.71
CA ASP A 191 -1.15 25.56 6.88
C ASP A 191 -1.72 24.18 6.53
N PHE A 192 -1.15 23.51 5.54
CA PHE A 192 -1.50 22.13 5.23
C PHE A 192 -1.19 21.16 6.40
N ILE A 193 -0.01 21.28 7.00
CA ILE A 193 0.41 20.45 8.14
C ILE A 193 -0.51 20.65 9.36
N LYS A 194 -0.93 21.89 9.64
CA LYS A 194 -1.84 22.21 10.76
C LYS A 194 -3.19 21.48 10.72
N ILE A 195 -3.63 21.05 9.53
CA ILE A 195 -4.89 20.30 9.38
C ILE A 195 -4.83 18.95 10.12
N PHE A 196 -3.64 18.32 10.18
CA PHE A 196 -3.45 17.02 10.81
C PHE A 196 -3.13 17.16 12.31
N CYS A 197 -4.14 17.64 13.06
CA CYS A 197 -4.03 17.83 14.50
C CYS A 197 -3.95 16.48 15.26
N ASP A 198 -3.14 16.46 16.33
CA ASP A 198 -2.93 15.24 17.14
C ASP A 198 -4.10 14.90 18.07
N LYS A 199 -5.08 15.77 18.22
CA LYS A 199 -6.23 15.53 19.09
C LYS A 199 -7.34 14.79 18.33
N PRO A 200 -7.84 13.65 18.86
CA PRO A 200 -9.02 13.01 18.27
C PRO A 200 -10.25 13.90 18.45
N LYS A 201 -11.15 13.83 17.48
CA LYS A 201 -12.45 14.48 17.50
C LYS A 201 -13.51 13.50 17.97
N GLN A 202 -14.64 14.02 18.43
CA GLN A 202 -15.80 13.24 18.89
C GLN A 202 -16.81 13.10 17.78
N TYR A 203 -17.20 11.86 17.48
CA TYR A 203 -18.14 11.54 16.41
C TYR A 203 -19.33 10.74 16.92
N GLN A 204 -20.41 10.82 16.14
CA GLN A 204 -21.60 10.00 16.27
C GLN A 204 -21.98 9.55 14.87
N ILE A 205 -22.22 8.25 14.68
CA ILE A 205 -22.49 7.66 13.36
C ILE A 205 -23.89 7.05 13.34
N VAL A 206 -24.68 7.41 12.34
CA VAL A 206 -26.05 6.93 12.20
C VAL A 206 -26.17 6.06 10.97
N PHE A 207 -26.51 4.80 11.17
CA PHE A 207 -26.81 3.83 10.12
C PHE A 207 -28.31 3.53 10.05
N ARG A 208 -28.74 2.98 8.92
CA ARG A 208 -30.04 2.32 8.80
C ARG A 208 -29.86 0.84 9.02
N SER A 209 -30.73 0.23 9.80
CA SER A 209 -30.71 -1.20 10.11
C SER A 209 -32.13 -1.77 10.02
N ALA A 210 -32.24 -3.06 9.77
CA ALA A 210 -33.54 -3.75 9.85
C ALA A 210 -34.10 -3.67 11.26
N LYS A 211 -35.47 -3.64 11.39
CA LYS A 211 -36.17 -3.54 12.69
C LYS A 211 -35.83 -4.66 13.68
N ASP A 212 -35.35 -5.81 13.19
CA ASP A 212 -34.95 -6.94 14.04
C ASP A 212 -33.87 -6.57 15.06
N VAL A 213 -33.11 -5.50 14.80
CA VAL A 213 -32.12 -4.94 15.74
C VAL A 213 -32.77 -4.50 17.07
N GLU A 214 -34.07 -4.20 17.09
CA GLU A 214 -34.81 -3.80 18.30
C GLU A 214 -34.83 -4.89 19.37
N PHE A 215 -34.73 -6.17 18.98
CA PHE A 215 -34.63 -7.29 19.94
C PHE A 215 -33.37 -7.21 20.80
N TYR A 216 -32.33 -6.51 20.33
CA TYR A 216 -31.04 -6.38 21.00
C TYR A 216 -30.85 -5.02 21.71
N LYS A 217 -31.92 -4.21 21.84
CA LYS A 217 -31.88 -2.82 22.32
C LYS A 217 -31.10 -2.64 23.62
N ASP A 218 -31.30 -3.52 24.59
CA ASP A 218 -30.63 -3.42 25.89
C ASP A 218 -29.17 -3.77 25.82
N SER A 219 -28.79 -4.76 24.99
CA SER A 219 -27.40 -5.11 24.74
C SER A 219 -26.67 -3.99 23.99
N LEU A 220 -27.31 -3.37 23.01
CA LEU A 220 -26.74 -2.29 22.21
C LEU A 220 -26.41 -1.05 23.06
N LYS A 221 -27.26 -0.71 24.03
CA LYS A 221 -27.01 0.41 24.95
C LYS A 221 -25.72 0.26 25.75
N THR A 222 -25.31 -0.97 26.06
CA THR A 222 -24.06 -1.24 26.78
C THR A 222 -22.82 -0.83 25.98
N PHE A 223 -22.97 -0.68 24.65
CA PHE A 223 -21.92 -0.25 23.71
C PHE A 223 -22.17 1.15 23.15
N ASP A 224 -22.90 2.00 23.88
CA ASP A 224 -23.26 3.37 23.46
C ASP A 224 -23.98 3.43 22.09
N ILE A 225 -24.74 2.36 21.76
CA ILE A 225 -25.55 2.28 20.56
C ILE A 225 -27.02 2.45 20.91
N ASN A 226 -27.65 3.47 20.34
CA ASN A 226 -29.05 3.77 20.55
C ASN A 226 -29.88 3.51 19.28
N ILE A 227 -31.08 2.97 19.46
CA ILE A 227 -32.08 2.86 18.38
C ILE A 227 -32.92 4.13 18.39
N VAL A 228 -33.00 4.79 17.24
CA VAL A 228 -33.67 6.07 17.05
C VAL A 228 -34.72 5.93 15.94
N ASN A 229 -35.90 6.39 16.17
CA ASN A 229 -37.00 6.31 15.20
C ASN A 229 -37.00 7.48 14.22
N ASP A 230 -36.53 8.63 14.64
CA ASP A 230 -36.48 9.84 13.82
C ASP A 230 -35.12 10.56 13.97
N LEU A 231 -34.61 11.16 12.89
CA LEU A 231 -33.37 11.94 12.92
C LEU A 231 -33.53 13.26 13.70
N HIS A 232 -34.75 13.76 13.89
CA HIS A 232 -35.03 14.91 14.75
C HIS A 232 -34.60 14.66 16.19
N ASP A 233 -34.66 13.43 16.68
CA ASP A 233 -34.18 13.04 18.01
C ASP A 233 -32.68 13.23 18.19
N LEU A 234 -31.93 13.45 17.08
CA LEU A 234 -30.48 13.66 17.03
C LEU A 234 -30.12 15.10 16.61
N ASP A 235 -31.06 16.02 16.53
CA ASP A 235 -30.89 17.39 16.03
C ASP A 235 -30.41 17.46 14.57
N ILE A 236 -30.78 16.46 13.75
CA ILE A 236 -30.36 16.40 12.33
C ILE A 236 -31.52 16.91 11.46
N ASP A 237 -31.20 17.90 10.61
CA ASP A 237 -32.15 18.45 9.64
C ASP A 237 -32.32 17.50 8.43
N HIS A 238 -33.46 16.83 8.36
CA HIS A 238 -33.85 15.95 7.26
C HIS A 238 -33.82 16.60 5.88
N SER A 239 -34.17 17.90 5.81
CA SER A 239 -34.23 18.62 4.54
C SER A 239 -32.86 18.76 3.87
N LYS A 240 -31.80 18.85 4.68
CA LYS A 240 -30.43 19.00 4.21
C LYS A 240 -29.76 17.68 3.85
N HIS A 241 -30.04 16.60 4.59
CA HIS A 241 -29.22 15.38 4.50
C HIS A 241 -29.88 14.22 3.76
N LYS A 242 -31.17 14.32 3.36
CA LYS A 242 -31.90 13.32 2.54
C LYS A 242 -31.53 11.87 2.85
N PHE A 243 -31.69 11.46 4.12
CA PHE A 243 -31.35 10.13 4.60
C PHE A 243 -32.62 9.37 5.07
N PRO A 244 -33.58 9.06 4.16
CA PRO A 244 -34.80 8.36 4.51
C PRO A 244 -34.53 6.90 4.81
N LYS A 245 -35.38 6.33 5.70
CA LYS A 245 -35.45 4.89 5.96
C LYS A 245 -36.77 4.34 5.41
N SER A 246 -36.83 3.03 5.17
CA SER A 246 -38.04 2.31 4.82
C SER A 246 -38.89 2.02 6.09
N GLU A 247 -40.14 1.56 5.91
CA GLU A 247 -41.00 1.19 7.02
C GLU A 247 -40.45 0.02 7.88
N ASN A 248 -39.63 -0.83 7.28
CA ASN A 248 -39.03 -1.99 7.94
C ASN A 248 -37.62 -1.69 8.48
N GLU A 249 -37.20 -0.42 8.49
CA GLU A 249 -35.88 0.00 9.00
C GLU A 249 -36.04 0.92 10.22
N VAL A 250 -34.99 0.92 11.04
CA VAL A 250 -34.75 1.87 12.13
C VAL A 250 -33.39 2.51 11.95
N TYR A 251 -33.18 3.65 12.62
CA TYR A 251 -31.84 4.20 12.74
C TYR A 251 -31.12 3.61 13.95
N ILE A 252 -29.87 3.20 13.77
CA ILE A 252 -28.96 2.87 14.86
C ILE A 252 -27.89 3.94 14.92
N CYS A 253 -27.69 4.48 16.10
CA CYS A 253 -26.79 5.58 16.38
C CYS A 253 -25.66 5.09 17.27
N VAL A 254 -24.45 4.98 16.73
CA VAL A 254 -23.23 4.64 17.48
C VAL A 254 -22.63 5.94 17.99
N SER A 255 -22.59 6.11 19.30
CA SER A 255 -22.15 7.34 19.97
C SER A 255 -20.74 7.20 20.55
N GLU A 256 -20.19 8.29 21.09
CA GLU A 256 -18.91 8.35 21.82
C GLU A 256 -17.68 7.88 21.03
N ILE A 257 -17.72 7.94 19.69
CA ILE A 257 -16.60 7.53 18.85
C ILE A 257 -15.51 8.61 18.85
N LYS A 258 -14.30 8.24 19.25
CA LYS A 258 -13.10 9.07 19.15
C LYS A 258 -12.29 8.65 17.94
N ALA A 259 -12.13 9.56 16.97
CA ALA A 259 -11.38 9.31 15.75
C ALA A 259 -10.65 10.57 15.25
N ARG A 260 -9.74 10.40 14.30
CA ARG A 260 -8.98 11.51 13.71
C ARG A 260 -9.77 12.24 12.62
N ASP A 261 -10.57 11.48 11.89
CA ASP A 261 -11.36 11.95 10.75
C ASP A 261 -12.69 11.17 10.64
N ASN A 262 -13.53 11.61 9.72
CA ASN A 262 -14.85 11.05 9.47
C ASN A 262 -14.81 9.61 8.93
N PHE A 263 -13.82 9.25 8.13
CA PHE A 263 -13.70 7.88 7.59
C PHE A 263 -13.25 6.91 8.68
N SER A 264 -12.23 7.28 9.46
CA SER A 264 -11.79 6.46 10.59
C SER A 264 -12.88 6.35 11.67
N ALA A 265 -13.71 7.40 11.87
CA ALA A 265 -14.88 7.33 12.76
C ALA A 265 -15.92 6.31 12.28
N LYS A 266 -16.21 6.31 10.98
CA LYS A 266 -17.12 5.32 10.37
C LYS A 266 -16.59 3.90 10.53
N ASN A 267 -15.31 3.66 10.20
CA ASN A 267 -14.70 2.34 10.32
C ASN A 267 -14.79 1.82 11.76
N ASN A 268 -14.45 2.64 12.76
CA ASN A 268 -14.56 2.26 14.18
C ASN A 268 -16.01 1.91 14.59
N ALA A 269 -17.00 2.61 14.03
CA ALA A 269 -18.41 2.30 14.28
C ALA A 269 -18.82 0.96 13.64
N GLU A 270 -18.39 0.71 12.40
CA GLU A 270 -18.64 -0.55 11.69
C GLU A 270 -17.97 -1.72 12.41
N ASP A 271 -16.74 -1.58 12.87
CA ASP A 271 -16.03 -2.61 13.66
C ASP A 271 -16.80 -2.99 14.93
N THR A 272 -17.37 -1.99 15.61
CA THR A 272 -18.20 -2.22 16.80
C THR A 272 -19.48 -3.00 16.46
N LEU A 273 -20.15 -2.64 15.36
CA LEU A 273 -21.36 -3.34 14.90
C LEU A 273 -21.04 -4.76 14.43
N GLU A 274 -19.92 -4.98 13.75
CA GLU A 274 -19.47 -6.32 13.32
C GLU A 274 -19.15 -7.23 14.50
N MET A 275 -18.47 -6.69 15.52
CA MET A 275 -18.22 -7.43 16.76
C MET A 275 -19.53 -7.89 17.39
N LEU A 276 -20.52 -7.00 17.51
CA LEU A 276 -21.84 -7.34 18.05
C LEU A 276 -22.59 -8.34 17.18
N SER A 277 -22.56 -8.16 15.85
CA SER A 277 -23.17 -9.10 14.91
C SER A 277 -22.56 -10.51 15.06
N THR A 278 -21.25 -10.59 15.25
CA THR A 278 -20.54 -11.86 15.50
C THR A 278 -21.01 -12.51 16.80
N ILE A 279 -21.13 -11.74 17.90
CA ILE A 279 -21.62 -12.25 19.18
C ILE A 279 -23.06 -12.72 19.06
N PHE A 280 -23.93 -11.96 18.40
CA PHE A 280 -25.34 -12.37 18.20
C PHE A 280 -25.43 -13.61 17.32
N GLY A 281 -24.55 -13.76 16.33
CA GLY A 281 -24.44 -14.94 15.50
C GLY A 281 -24.18 -16.24 16.27
N LEU A 282 -23.59 -16.19 17.46
CA LEU A 282 -23.44 -17.36 18.34
C LEU A 282 -24.78 -17.92 18.84
N PHE A 283 -25.79 -17.07 18.95
CA PHE A 283 -27.12 -17.42 19.45
C PHE A 283 -28.13 -17.63 18.32
N HIS A 284 -27.90 -17.04 17.14
CA HIS A 284 -28.80 -17.13 16.00
C HIS A 284 -28.06 -17.24 14.66
N HIS A 285 -27.73 -18.45 14.23
CA HIS A 285 -26.88 -18.73 13.07
C HIS A 285 -27.48 -18.37 11.71
N LYS A 286 -28.80 -18.22 11.62
CA LYS A 286 -29.50 -17.98 10.33
C LYS A 286 -29.67 -16.50 10.00
N GLN A 287 -29.57 -15.63 10.97
CA GLN A 287 -29.79 -14.20 10.80
C GLN A 287 -28.73 -13.42 11.58
N GLN A 288 -28.06 -12.53 10.91
CA GLN A 288 -27.06 -11.66 11.50
C GLN A 288 -27.57 -10.23 11.53
N LEU A 289 -27.04 -9.43 12.45
CA LEU A 289 -27.28 -7.99 12.47
C LEU A 289 -26.80 -7.40 11.15
N SER A 290 -27.66 -6.63 10.48
CA SER A 290 -27.34 -5.99 9.20
C SER A 290 -27.63 -4.50 9.24
N TRP A 291 -26.77 -3.73 8.60
CA TRP A 291 -26.91 -2.29 8.44
C TRP A 291 -26.52 -1.85 7.03
N ALA A 292 -27.06 -0.71 6.60
CA ALA A 292 -26.71 -0.12 5.32
C ALA A 292 -25.30 0.50 5.39
N THR A 293 -24.52 0.36 4.33
CA THR A 293 -23.20 1.00 4.21
C THR A 293 -23.27 2.52 4.14
N ASP A 294 -24.43 3.05 3.73
CA ASP A 294 -24.75 4.48 3.70
C ASP A 294 -25.08 4.97 5.12
N CYS A 295 -24.35 5.98 5.60
CA CYS A 295 -24.50 6.51 6.96
C CYS A 295 -24.37 8.02 7.02
N LEU A 296 -24.87 8.61 8.12
CA LEU A 296 -24.57 9.99 8.50
C LEU A 296 -23.47 10.02 9.57
N ILE A 297 -22.53 10.92 9.41
CA ILE A 297 -21.39 11.11 10.30
C ILE A 297 -21.52 12.51 10.91
N LEU A 298 -21.75 12.55 12.21
CA LEU A 298 -21.87 13.78 12.98
C LEU A 298 -20.56 14.05 13.71
N ASN A 299 -19.85 15.07 13.31
CA ASN A 299 -18.70 15.58 14.03
C ASN A 299 -19.17 16.52 15.14
N LYS A 300 -19.22 16.02 16.37
CA LYS A 300 -19.69 16.79 17.54
C LYS A 300 -18.71 17.88 17.97
N THR A 301 -17.44 17.77 17.57
CA THR A 301 -16.43 18.79 17.89
C THR A 301 -16.59 20.03 17.02
N ASP A 302 -16.87 19.86 15.74
CA ASP A 302 -16.95 20.95 14.75
C ASP A 302 -18.41 21.27 14.35
N ASN A 303 -19.40 20.55 14.87
CA ASN A 303 -20.83 20.66 14.53
C ASN A 303 -21.12 20.47 13.03
N GLU A 304 -20.44 19.52 12.41
CA GLU A 304 -20.61 19.20 11.00
C GLU A 304 -21.33 17.85 10.83
N VAL A 305 -22.16 17.75 9.79
CA VAL A 305 -22.82 16.52 9.39
C VAL A 305 -22.43 16.18 7.98
N ASN A 306 -21.81 15.02 7.80
CA ASN A 306 -21.39 14.50 6.52
C ASN A 306 -22.15 13.19 6.21
N ARG A 307 -22.29 12.85 4.93
CA ARG A 307 -22.88 11.58 4.49
C ARG A 307 -21.84 10.77 3.77
N SER A 308 -21.63 9.53 4.20
CA SER A 308 -20.78 8.57 3.51
C SER A 308 -21.64 7.47 2.89
N ARG A 309 -21.37 7.12 1.63
CA ARG A 309 -22.12 6.09 0.88
C ARG A 309 -21.33 4.82 0.62
N PHE A 310 -20.03 4.83 0.88
CA PHE A 310 -19.13 3.76 0.48
C PHE A 310 -18.46 3.16 1.71
N ARG A 311 -18.28 1.85 1.68
CA ARG A 311 -17.38 1.15 2.56
C ARG A 311 -16.02 1.06 1.87
N THR A 312 -14.96 1.41 2.58
CA THR A 312 -13.61 1.18 2.10
C THR A 312 -13.25 -0.29 2.30
N ASN A 313 -12.66 -0.91 1.28
CA ASN A 313 -12.25 -2.30 1.35
C ASN A 313 -10.87 -2.42 0.70
N ALA A 314 -9.88 -2.87 1.46
CA ALA A 314 -8.49 -2.99 1.02
C ALA A 314 -8.34 -3.88 -0.24
N MET A 315 -9.18 -4.90 -0.37
CA MET A 315 -9.20 -5.79 -1.53
C MET A 315 -9.64 -5.11 -2.83
N HIS A 316 -10.37 -3.98 -2.75
CA HIS A 316 -10.84 -3.26 -3.92
C HIS A 316 -9.88 -2.16 -4.39
N LYS A 317 -8.78 -1.92 -3.68
CA LYS A 317 -7.74 -0.94 -4.02
C LYS A 317 -6.74 -1.47 -5.06
N CYS A 318 -7.18 -2.31 -5.99
CA CYS A 318 -6.40 -2.86 -7.09
C CYS A 318 -6.89 -2.40 -8.46
N SER A 319 -6.04 -2.53 -9.49
CA SER A 319 -6.40 -2.20 -10.86
C SER A 319 -7.14 -3.35 -11.51
N ASP A 320 -8.46 -3.21 -11.63
CA ASP A 320 -9.31 -4.21 -12.25
C ASP A 320 -9.34 -4.14 -13.78
N GLN A 321 -9.56 -5.28 -14.42
CA GLN A 321 -9.77 -5.35 -15.86
C GLN A 321 -11.22 -5.00 -16.20
N LYS A 322 -11.44 -4.46 -17.40
CA LYS A 322 -12.80 -4.29 -17.92
C LYS A 322 -13.49 -5.67 -17.99
N PRO A 323 -14.78 -5.80 -17.59
CA PRO A 323 -15.48 -7.09 -17.56
C PRO A 323 -15.39 -7.89 -18.87
N SER A 324 -15.47 -7.23 -20.03
CA SER A 324 -15.34 -7.89 -21.32
C SER A 324 -13.95 -8.49 -21.55
N ARG A 325 -12.89 -7.84 -21.08
CA ARG A 325 -11.52 -8.32 -21.21
C ARG A 325 -11.24 -9.47 -20.24
N ALA A 326 -11.75 -9.35 -19.00
CA ALA A 326 -11.70 -10.40 -18.01
C ALA A 326 -12.41 -11.67 -18.50
N ALA A 327 -13.60 -11.54 -19.13
CA ALA A 327 -14.32 -12.67 -19.71
C ALA A 327 -13.54 -13.38 -20.83
N ILE A 328 -12.88 -12.62 -21.73
CA ILE A 328 -12.04 -13.20 -22.79
C ILE A 328 -10.89 -14.02 -22.17
N GLN A 329 -10.22 -13.47 -21.17
CA GLN A 329 -9.11 -14.18 -20.51
C GLN A 329 -9.59 -15.42 -19.74
N ALA A 330 -10.71 -15.32 -19.03
CA ALA A 330 -11.31 -16.45 -18.33
C ALA A 330 -11.72 -17.57 -19.30
N ASN A 331 -12.37 -17.22 -20.42
CA ASN A 331 -12.75 -18.19 -21.44
C ASN A 331 -11.51 -18.87 -22.05
N ARG A 332 -10.48 -18.13 -22.38
CA ARG A 332 -9.22 -18.68 -22.88
C ARG A 332 -8.59 -19.62 -21.85
N PHE A 333 -8.48 -19.19 -20.60
CA PHE A 333 -7.95 -20.02 -19.52
C PHE A 333 -8.71 -21.35 -19.38
N LEU A 334 -10.04 -21.29 -19.37
CA LEU A 334 -10.88 -22.50 -19.21
C LEU A 334 -10.86 -23.42 -20.42
N SER A 335 -10.71 -22.89 -21.65
CA SER A 335 -10.65 -23.69 -22.88
C SER A 335 -9.28 -24.30 -23.15
N GLU A 336 -8.20 -23.65 -22.74
CA GLU A 336 -6.81 -24.07 -22.97
C GLU A 336 -6.18 -24.71 -21.71
N PHE A 337 -6.97 -24.99 -20.69
CA PHE A 337 -6.52 -25.40 -19.37
C PHE A 337 -5.71 -26.70 -19.40
N GLY A 338 -4.43 -26.63 -19.04
CA GLY A 338 -3.47 -27.73 -19.18
C GLY A 338 -2.87 -28.26 -17.87
N LEU A 339 -3.35 -27.80 -16.69
CA LEU A 339 -2.78 -28.28 -15.42
C LEU A 339 -3.21 -29.72 -15.10
N GLU A 340 -2.27 -30.52 -14.60
CA GLU A 340 -2.52 -31.82 -14.02
C GLU A 340 -3.46 -31.72 -12.81
N LYS A 341 -4.19 -32.82 -12.54
CA LYS A 341 -5.25 -32.87 -11.51
C LYS A 341 -4.82 -32.36 -10.13
N ASN A 342 -3.61 -32.67 -9.67
CA ASN A 342 -3.12 -32.21 -8.36
C ASN A 342 -2.84 -30.70 -8.37
N SER A 343 -2.15 -30.20 -9.39
CA SER A 343 -1.85 -28.79 -9.56
C SER A 343 -3.12 -27.97 -9.78
N PHE A 344 -4.10 -28.49 -10.49
CA PHE A 344 -5.41 -27.88 -10.60
C PHE A 344 -6.09 -27.69 -9.24
N ARG A 345 -6.06 -28.73 -8.39
CA ARG A 345 -6.63 -28.63 -7.04
C ARG A 345 -5.92 -27.58 -6.17
N ILE A 346 -4.59 -27.49 -6.25
CA ILE A 346 -3.81 -26.47 -5.54
C ILE A 346 -4.20 -25.09 -6.05
N PHE A 347 -4.23 -24.89 -7.36
CA PHE A 347 -4.59 -23.63 -8.00
C PHE A 347 -6.01 -23.19 -7.66
N THR A 348 -7.00 -24.10 -7.79
CA THR A 348 -8.40 -23.77 -7.44
C THR A 348 -8.56 -23.47 -5.96
N ARG A 349 -7.82 -24.14 -5.06
CA ARG A 349 -7.84 -23.81 -3.63
C ARG A 349 -7.35 -22.40 -3.35
N ALA A 350 -6.26 -21.98 -3.98
CA ALA A 350 -5.77 -20.60 -3.85
C ALA A 350 -6.80 -19.58 -4.40
N ALA A 351 -7.42 -19.87 -5.55
CA ALA A 351 -8.46 -19.03 -6.13
C ALA A 351 -9.74 -18.96 -5.26
N GLU A 352 -10.15 -20.05 -4.61
CA GLU A 352 -11.26 -20.06 -3.65
C GLU A 352 -10.97 -19.17 -2.45
N LEU A 353 -9.77 -19.28 -1.86
CA LEU A 353 -9.35 -18.47 -0.71
C LEU A 353 -9.26 -16.97 -1.09
N HIS A 354 -8.73 -16.65 -2.26
CA HIS A 354 -8.75 -15.30 -2.81
C HIS A 354 -10.18 -14.78 -2.95
N SER A 355 -11.12 -15.60 -3.49
CA SER A 355 -12.53 -15.22 -3.59
C SER A 355 -13.20 -15.03 -2.22
N LEU A 356 -12.83 -15.81 -1.19
CA LEU A 356 -13.31 -15.61 0.18
C LEU A 356 -12.79 -14.30 0.77
N ALA A 357 -11.53 -13.94 0.51
CA ALA A 357 -10.99 -12.64 0.91
C ALA A 357 -11.73 -11.47 0.24
N LEU A 358 -12.02 -11.57 -1.06
CA LEU A 358 -12.79 -10.55 -1.80
C LEU A 358 -14.21 -10.34 -1.26
N LYS A 359 -14.84 -11.39 -0.74
CA LYS A 359 -16.21 -11.36 -0.20
C LYS A 359 -16.27 -10.95 1.27
N SER A 360 -15.14 -10.96 1.96
CA SER A 360 -15.08 -10.63 3.38
C SER A 360 -14.98 -9.11 3.56
N ASP A 361 -15.69 -8.62 4.54
CA ASP A 361 -15.58 -7.24 5.01
C ASP A 361 -14.61 -7.09 6.19
N SER A 362 -14.18 -8.22 6.83
CA SER A 362 -13.21 -8.22 7.92
C SER A 362 -11.77 -8.25 7.39
N ASN A 363 -10.97 -7.29 7.82
CA ASN A 363 -9.53 -7.21 7.51
C ASN A 363 -8.77 -8.47 7.98
N GLU A 364 -9.13 -9.05 9.14
CA GLU A 364 -8.54 -10.28 9.66
C GLU A 364 -8.80 -11.46 8.72
N ASN A 365 -10.05 -11.64 8.29
CA ASN A 365 -10.42 -12.70 7.38
C ASN A 365 -9.78 -12.51 5.99
N GLN A 366 -9.69 -11.29 5.49
CA GLN A 366 -8.97 -10.99 4.26
C GLN A 366 -7.51 -11.39 4.36
N MET A 367 -6.82 -10.94 5.42
CA MET A 367 -5.41 -11.27 5.66
C MET A 367 -5.17 -12.77 5.78
N LEU A 368 -5.99 -13.47 6.57
CA LEU A 368 -5.84 -14.90 6.78
C LEU A 368 -6.07 -15.69 5.49
N ASN A 369 -7.13 -15.39 4.75
CA ASN A 369 -7.43 -16.09 3.51
C ASN A 369 -6.38 -15.85 2.43
N LEU A 370 -5.90 -14.61 2.27
CA LEU A 370 -4.82 -14.29 1.32
C LEU A 370 -3.50 -14.96 1.69
N TRP A 371 -3.15 -14.96 2.98
CA TRP A 371 -1.94 -15.65 3.43
C TRP A 371 -2.03 -17.15 3.18
N ILE A 372 -3.14 -17.80 3.55
CA ILE A 372 -3.33 -19.24 3.31
C ILE A 372 -3.32 -19.55 1.81
N ALA A 373 -3.90 -18.67 0.97
CA ALA A 373 -3.84 -18.81 -0.48
C ALA A 373 -2.39 -18.76 -1.00
N LEU A 374 -1.61 -17.77 -0.55
CA LEU A 374 -0.20 -17.63 -0.90
C LEU A 374 0.62 -18.86 -0.44
N GLU A 375 0.43 -19.28 0.81
CA GLU A 375 1.14 -20.46 1.37
C GLU A 375 0.76 -21.74 0.64
N SER A 376 -0.51 -21.90 0.23
CA SER A 376 -1.00 -23.13 -0.42
C SER A 376 -0.57 -23.25 -1.88
N ILE A 377 -0.32 -22.14 -2.59
CA ILE A 377 0.09 -22.20 -4.01
C ILE A 377 1.60 -22.40 -4.17
N ILE A 378 2.39 -22.11 -3.15
CA ILE A 378 3.84 -22.30 -3.16
C ILE A 378 4.16 -23.80 -2.97
N PRO A 379 4.96 -24.41 -3.87
CA PRO A 379 5.36 -25.80 -3.73
C PRO A 379 6.13 -26.06 -2.43
N ALA A 380 6.03 -27.27 -1.89
CA ALA A 380 6.74 -27.65 -0.68
C ALA A 380 8.27 -27.52 -0.85
N SER A 381 8.95 -27.08 0.23
CA SER A 381 10.41 -27.03 0.24
C SER A 381 11.00 -28.43 0.31
N HIS A 382 12.01 -28.68 -0.51
CA HIS A 382 12.87 -29.88 -0.41
C HIS A 382 14.14 -29.60 0.42
N ASP A 383 14.38 -28.34 0.82
CA ASP A 383 15.52 -27.94 1.64
C ASP A 383 15.13 -27.94 3.12
N SER A 384 15.65 -28.92 3.88
CA SER A 384 15.41 -29.09 5.30
C SER A 384 16.06 -27.99 6.18
N GLY A 385 16.93 -27.15 5.61
CA GLY A 385 17.63 -26.07 6.31
C GLY A 385 16.87 -24.75 6.33
N LEU A 386 15.90 -24.55 5.47
CA LEU A 386 15.14 -23.29 5.38
C LEU A 386 13.93 -23.29 6.32
N SER A 387 13.69 -22.16 6.96
CA SER A 387 12.41 -21.93 7.63
C SER A 387 11.29 -21.76 6.60
N ASN A 388 10.04 -22.07 6.98
CA ASN A 388 8.88 -21.95 6.08
C ASN A 388 8.75 -20.52 5.51
N ILE A 389 8.95 -19.49 6.34
CA ILE A 389 8.86 -18.10 5.89
C ILE A 389 9.95 -17.72 4.90
N GLU A 390 11.19 -18.23 5.08
CA GLU A 390 12.28 -17.97 4.13
C GLU A 390 12.03 -18.68 2.80
N HIS A 391 11.47 -19.88 2.83
CA HIS A 391 11.05 -20.57 1.62
C HIS A 391 9.97 -19.79 0.86
N ILE A 392 8.96 -19.26 1.56
CA ILE A 392 7.90 -18.43 0.95
C ILE A 392 8.52 -17.17 0.31
N VAL A 393 9.41 -16.47 1.01
CA VAL A 393 10.10 -15.30 0.47
C VAL A 393 10.87 -15.66 -0.79
N GLN A 394 11.71 -16.69 -0.74
CA GLN A 394 12.55 -17.11 -1.87
C GLN A 394 11.70 -17.57 -3.08
N SER A 395 10.60 -18.25 -2.85
CA SER A 395 9.71 -18.73 -3.91
C SER A 395 8.90 -17.61 -4.57
N THR A 396 8.54 -16.57 -3.81
CA THR A 396 7.73 -15.44 -4.30
C THR A 396 8.58 -14.44 -5.10
N MET A 397 9.84 -14.21 -4.68
CA MET A 397 10.68 -13.15 -5.27
C MET A 397 10.91 -13.26 -6.77
N PRO A 398 11.16 -14.45 -7.39
CA PRO A 398 11.31 -14.57 -8.83
C PRO A 398 10.10 -14.03 -9.61
N PHE A 399 8.88 -14.30 -9.13
CA PHE A 399 7.63 -13.80 -9.76
C PHE A 399 7.54 -12.27 -9.72
N LEU A 400 7.89 -11.66 -8.60
CA LEU A 400 7.78 -10.21 -8.40
C LEU A 400 8.90 -9.43 -9.09
N ASN A 401 10.11 -10.00 -9.15
CA ASN A 401 11.28 -9.34 -9.75
C ASN A 401 11.32 -9.44 -11.27
N LEU A 402 10.92 -10.58 -11.84
CA LEU A 402 11.05 -10.84 -13.27
C LEU A 402 10.32 -9.78 -14.13
N GLY A 403 9.13 -9.32 -13.72
CA GLY A 403 8.37 -8.26 -14.40
C GLY A 403 8.49 -6.86 -13.77
N TYR A 404 9.39 -6.65 -12.80
CA TYR A 404 9.42 -5.42 -12.00
C TYR A 404 9.57 -4.16 -12.84
N TYR A 405 10.61 -4.10 -13.67
CA TYR A 405 10.86 -2.94 -14.53
C TYR A 405 9.80 -2.76 -15.61
N GLN A 406 9.29 -3.85 -16.16
CA GLN A 406 8.21 -3.81 -17.13
C GLN A 406 6.95 -3.13 -16.55
N ARG A 407 6.61 -3.45 -15.28
CA ARG A 407 5.49 -2.79 -14.59
C ARG A 407 5.73 -1.31 -14.35
N LEU A 408 6.96 -0.92 -13.98
CA LEU A 408 7.31 0.49 -13.78
C LEU A 408 7.18 1.28 -15.10
N VAL A 409 7.70 0.74 -16.20
CA VAL A 409 7.60 1.37 -17.53
C VAL A 409 6.16 1.37 -18.04
N ALA A 410 5.40 0.29 -17.82
CA ALA A 410 3.98 0.24 -18.18
C ALA A 410 3.15 1.29 -17.42
N ARG A 411 3.45 1.48 -16.12
CA ARG A 411 2.83 2.53 -15.32
C ARG A 411 3.19 3.92 -15.84
N LEU A 412 4.47 4.17 -16.12
CA LEU A 412 4.92 5.43 -16.71
C LEU A 412 4.26 5.67 -18.07
N ALA A 413 4.15 4.65 -18.94
CA ALA A 413 3.44 4.77 -20.21
C ALA A 413 1.98 5.20 -20.01
N SER A 414 1.26 4.53 -19.08
CA SER A 414 -0.11 4.92 -18.73
C SER A 414 -0.19 6.37 -18.26
N ASP A 415 0.74 6.80 -17.41
CA ASP A 415 0.79 8.17 -16.88
C ASP A 415 1.05 9.20 -17.99
N LEU A 416 1.97 8.92 -18.92
CA LEU A 416 2.27 9.76 -20.08
C LEU A 416 1.08 9.87 -21.03
N PHE A 417 0.40 8.76 -21.32
CA PHE A 417 -0.80 8.76 -22.17
C PHE A 417 -1.99 9.48 -21.53
N ASN A 418 -2.09 9.46 -20.21
CA ASN A 418 -3.11 10.22 -19.47
C ASN A 418 -2.75 11.72 -19.39
N TRP A 419 -1.48 12.06 -19.31
CA TRP A 419 -0.99 13.43 -19.31
C TRP A 419 -1.18 14.11 -20.66
N ASN A 420 -0.50 13.60 -21.70
CA ASN A 420 -0.56 14.15 -23.05
C ASN A 420 -0.45 13.06 -24.11
N ARG A 421 -1.60 12.49 -24.47
CA ARG A 421 -1.67 11.39 -25.43
C ARG A 421 -1.08 11.75 -26.80
N HIS A 422 -1.29 12.98 -27.25
CA HIS A 422 -0.82 13.42 -28.59
C HIS A 422 0.70 13.50 -28.62
N GLN A 423 1.31 14.18 -27.65
CA GLN A 423 2.77 14.30 -27.55
C GLN A 423 3.45 12.95 -27.37
N THR A 424 2.91 12.11 -26.48
CA THR A 424 3.44 10.77 -26.24
C THR A 424 3.41 9.92 -27.52
N LYS A 425 2.30 9.94 -28.26
CA LYS A 425 2.21 9.24 -29.55
C LYS A 425 3.18 9.79 -30.58
N LYS A 426 3.33 11.12 -30.66
CA LYS A 426 4.25 11.77 -31.60
C LYS A 426 5.69 11.31 -31.36
N VAL A 427 6.16 11.33 -30.12
CA VAL A 427 7.53 10.95 -29.75
C VAL A 427 7.78 9.45 -30.00
N LEU A 428 6.80 8.58 -29.70
CA LEU A 428 6.92 7.12 -29.85
C LEU A 428 6.67 6.62 -31.30
N LYS A 429 6.25 7.48 -32.25
CA LYS A 429 5.79 7.06 -33.58
C LYS A 429 6.84 6.26 -34.34
N ASP A 430 8.07 6.76 -34.39
CA ASP A 430 9.15 6.20 -35.21
C ASP A 430 10.05 5.23 -34.44
N ILE A 431 9.66 4.82 -33.24
CA ILE A 431 10.37 3.83 -32.44
C ILE A 431 9.74 2.47 -32.71
N GLU A 432 10.54 1.50 -33.12
CA GLU A 432 10.10 0.13 -33.37
C GLU A 432 9.83 -0.61 -32.05
N GLY A 433 8.80 -1.46 -32.05
CA GLY A 433 8.44 -2.30 -30.90
C GLY A 433 6.99 -2.77 -30.96
N ASP A 434 6.72 -3.95 -30.40
CA ASP A 434 5.42 -4.63 -30.45
C ASP A 434 4.29 -3.84 -29.76
N ASN A 435 4.64 -3.04 -28.77
CA ASN A 435 3.66 -2.25 -28.02
C ASN A 435 4.28 -0.96 -27.46
N GLN A 436 3.43 -0.09 -26.91
CA GLN A 436 3.86 1.22 -26.40
C GLN A 436 4.83 1.13 -25.21
N VAL A 437 4.81 0.04 -24.45
CA VAL A 437 5.69 -0.15 -23.30
C VAL A 437 7.11 -0.47 -23.77
N VAL A 438 7.27 -1.33 -24.76
CA VAL A 438 8.57 -1.64 -25.41
C VAL A 438 9.16 -0.39 -26.06
N LYS A 439 8.33 0.36 -26.82
CA LYS A 439 8.75 1.63 -27.44
C LYS A 439 9.24 2.64 -26.41
N LEU A 440 8.53 2.76 -25.27
CA LEU A 440 8.94 3.64 -24.18
C LEU A 440 10.23 3.15 -23.50
N ALA A 441 10.39 1.86 -23.30
CA ALA A 441 11.62 1.29 -22.74
C ALA A 441 12.82 1.60 -23.63
N LYS A 442 12.70 1.44 -24.95
CA LYS A 442 13.74 1.83 -25.93
C LYS A 442 14.02 3.34 -25.89
N LEU A 443 12.96 4.18 -25.86
CA LEU A 443 13.13 5.63 -25.74
C LEU A 443 13.93 6.01 -24.50
N ILE A 444 13.68 5.36 -23.36
CA ILE A 444 14.35 5.66 -22.08
C ILE A 444 15.82 5.23 -22.10
N SER A 445 16.13 4.08 -22.72
CA SER A 445 17.44 3.41 -22.57
C SER A 445 18.43 3.69 -23.70
N LEU A 446 17.97 3.88 -24.94
CA LEU A 446 18.86 3.96 -26.10
C LEU A 446 19.31 5.39 -26.38
N GLU A 447 20.62 5.58 -26.60
CA GLU A 447 21.23 6.90 -26.79
C GLU A 447 20.73 7.59 -28.06
N GLU A 448 20.43 6.82 -29.10
CA GLU A 448 19.88 7.33 -30.38
C GLU A 448 18.56 8.10 -30.24
N PHE A 449 17.87 7.94 -29.10
CA PHE A 449 16.62 8.65 -28.81
C PHE A 449 16.77 9.80 -27.80
N SER A 450 18.00 10.24 -27.50
CA SER A 450 18.29 11.33 -26.54
C SER A 450 17.48 12.61 -26.82
N ASP A 451 17.42 13.05 -28.09
CA ASP A 451 16.69 14.25 -28.47
C ASP A 451 15.17 14.09 -28.26
N LYS A 452 14.64 12.91 -28.60
CA LYS A 452 13.22 12.60 -28.36
C LYS A 452 12.88 12.50 -26.86
N ARG A 453 13.82 11.98 -26.06
CA ARG A 453 13.69 12.00 -24.58
C ARG A 453 13.57 13.43 -24.08
N GLN A 454 14.46 14.31 -24.54
CA GLN A 454 14.46 15.71 -24.11
C GLN A 454 13.17 16.42 -24.56
N GLU A 455 12.73 16.23 -25.82
CA GLU A 455 11.44 16.77 -26.31
C GLU A 455 10.27 16.34 -25.42
N LEU A 456 10.27 15.07 -24.98
CA LEU A 456 9.21 14.57 -24.09
C LEU A 456 9.31 15.19 -22.68
N LYS A 457 10.50 15.28 -22.10
CA LYS A 457 10.74 15.90 -20.78
C LYS A 457 10.33 17.37 -20.75
N ASP A 458 10.65 18.14 -21.78
CA ASP A 458 10.28 19.55 -21.91
C ASP A 458 8.76 19.76 -21.96
N SER A 459 8.02 18.75 -22.40
CA SER A 459 6.55 18.79 -22.43
C SER A 459 5.90 18.66 -21.06
N PHE A 460 6.60 18.20 -20.04
CA PHE A 460 6.01 17.94 -18.70
C PHE A 460 5.68 19.21 -17.93
N LYS A 461 6.32 20.33 -18.24
CA LYS A 461 6.08 21.65 -17.63
C LYS A 461 6.11 21.58 -16.10
N ASP A 462 4.97 21.84 -15.46
CA ASP A 462 4.75 21.86 -14.03
C ASP A 462 4.38 20.48 -13.42
N PHE A 463 4.42 19.41 -14.23
CA PHE A 463 4.19 18.06 -13.73
C PHE A 463 5.50 17.42 -13.21
N HIS A 464 6.02 17.98 -12.11
CA HIS A 464 7.31 17.60 -11.52
C HIS A 464 7.40 16.14 -11.10
N LEU A 465 6.30 15.54 -10.62
CA LEU A 465 6.29 14.12 -10.25
C LEU A 465 6.44 13.20 -11.47
N LEU A 466 5.87 13.58 -12.63
CA LEU A 466 6.05 12.82 -13.86
C LEU A 466 7.49 12.89 -14.35
N PHE A 467 8.08 14.09 -14.29
CA PHE A 467 9.50 14.32 -14.59
C PHE A 467 10.40 13.48 -13.70
N ASP A 468 10.22 13.50 -12.38
CA ASP A 468 10.98 12.72 -11.41
C ASP A 468 10.92 11.22 -11.64
N ARG A 469 9.74 10.68 -12.00
CA ARG A 469 9.59 9.26 -12.33
C ARG A 469 10.23 8.88 -13.65
N PHE A 470 10.17 9.77 -14.63
CA PHE A 470 10.84 9.56 -15.91
C PHE A 470 12.36 9.53 -15.71
N GLU A 471 12.93 10.50 -15.02
CA GLU A 471 14.37 10.55 -14.72
C GLU A 471 14.85 9.36 -13.88
N TYR A 472 14.03 8.90 -12.92
CA TYR A 472 14.37 7.69 -12.17
C TYR A 472 14.51 6.46 -13.08
N LEU A 473 13.61 6.27 -14.03
CA LEU A 473 13.70 5.15 -14.97
C LEU A 473 14.83 5.35 -15.97
N GLU A 474 15.08 6.56 -16.45
CA GLU A 474 16.25 6.89 -17.27
C GLU A 474 17.56 6.52 -16.54
N TYR A 475 17.70 6.88 -15.27
CA TYR A 475 18.84 6.48 -14.44
C TYR A 475 18.95 4.95 -14.30
N ILE A 476 17.85 4.24 -14.10
CA ILE A 476 17.84 2.78 -13.97
C ILE A 476 18.29 2.11 -15.28
N TYR A 477 17.78 2.58 -16.42
CA TYR A 477 18.09 2.00 -17.74
C TYR A 477 19.41 2.50 -18.35
N ALA A 478 20.06 3.50 -17.76
CA ALA A 478 21.36 3.97 -18.23
C ALA A 478 22.48 2.93 -18.04
N ASP A 479 22.35 2.05 -17.03
CA ASP A 479 23.36 1.03 -16.72
C ASP A 479 22.68 -0.25 -16.17
N PRO A 480 22.96 -1.45 -16.75
CA PRO A 480 22.49 -2.71 -16.19
C PRO A 480 22.81 -2.92 -14.71
N GLN A 481 23.92 -2.37 -14.20
CA GLN A 481 24.27 -2.44 -12.79
C GLN A 481 23.29 -1.66 -11.90
N ASN A 482 22.70 -0.57 -12.40
CA ASN A 482 21.63 0.15 -11.70
C ASN A 482 20.37 -0.73 -11.61
N MET A 483 20.06 -1.49 -12.67
CA MET A 483 18.96 -2.45 -12.66
C MET A 483 19.19 -3.56 -11.63
N VAL A 484 20.37 -4.18 -11.60
CA VAL A 484 20.71 -5.19 -10.58
C VAL A 484 20.56 -4.64 -9.17
N LYS A 485 21.09 -3.44 -8.92
CA LYS A 485 20.95 -2.76 -7.61
C LYS A 485 19.49 -2.50 -7.26
N GLY A 486 18.69 -2.06 -8.23
CA GLY A 486 17.26 -1.83 -8.06
C GLY A 486 16.49 -3.11 -7.71
N LEU A 487 16.77 -4.24 -8.40
CA LEU A 487 16.18 -5.55 -8.10
C LEU A 487 16.57 -6.04 -6.70
N LYS A 488 17.83 -5.89 -6.29
CA LYS A 488 18.28 -6.22 -4.93
C LYS A 488 17.55 -5.41 -3.87
N ASN A 489 17.40 -4.10 -4.07
CA ASN A 489 16.65 -3.24 -3.16
C ASN A 489 15.15 -3.63 -3.10
N HIS A 490 14.56 -4.00 -4.25
CA HIS A 490 13.19 -4.48 -4.32
C HIS A 490 13.04 -5.80 -3.54
N THR A 491 13.94 -6.76 -3.75
CA THR A 491 13.98 -8.04 -3.02
C THR A 491 14.03 -7.86 -1.51
N VAL A 492 14.92 -6.99 -1.02
CA VAL A 492 15.06 -6.71 0.42
C VAL A 492 13.77 -6.12 0.98
N ARG A 493 13.23 -5.09 0.33
CA ARG A 493 12.00 -4.41 0.77
C ARG A 493 10.80 -5.34 0.79
N VAL A 494 10.56 -6.08 -0.29
CA VAL A 494 9.43 -7.02 -0.37
C VAL A 494 9.63 -8.19 0.59
N GLY A 495 10.87 -8.68 0.75
CA GLY A 495 11.19 -9.72 1.73
C GLY A 495 10.83 -9.31 3.16
N TRP A 496 11.11 -8.06 3.58
CA TRP A 496 10.65 -7.55 4.88
C TRP A 496 9.12 -7.50 4.95
N GLN A 497 8.47 -7.09 3.88
CA GLN A 497 7.00 -6.99 3.84
C GLN A 497 6.34 -8.37 3.97
N ILE A 498 6.82 -9.39 3.26
CA ILE A 498 6.28 -10.76 3.36
C ILE A 498 6.48 -11.30 4.80
N ARG A 499 7.63 -11.06 5.41
CA ARG A 499 7.87 -11.48 6.81
C ARG A 499 6.97 -10.72 7.79
N ARG A 500 6.65 -9.46 7.55
CA ARG A 500 5.69 -8.66 8.34
C ARG A 500 4.27 -9.20 8.18
N ILE A 501 3.84 -9.53 6.97
CA ILE A 501 2.56 -10.20 6.70
C ILE A 501 2.45 -11.51 7.50
N TYR A 502 3.51 -12.33 7.50
CA TYR A 502 3.56 -13.55 8.30
C TYR A 502 3.42 -13.29 9.81
N ARG A 503 4.11 -12.26 10.34
CA ARG A 503 3.97 -11.89 11.76
C ARG A 503 2.56 -11.39 12.08
N ALA A 504 1.99 -10.52 11.25
CA ALA A 504 0.62 -10.03 11.42
C ALA A 504 -0.40 -11.18 11.43
N ARG A 505 -0.27 -12.15 10.49
CA ARG A 505 -1.09 -13.36 10.48
C ARG A 505 -0.96 -14.14 11.80
N ASN A 506 0.24 -14.31 12.32
CA ASN A 506 0.46 -15.01 13.56
C ASN A 506 -0.15 -14.26 14.77
N MET A 507 -0.06 -12.92 14.81
CA MET A 507 -0.70 -12.10 15.84
C MET A 507 -2.21 -12.28 15.83
N ILE A 508 -2.84 -12.21 14.64
CA ILE A 508 -4.28 -12.44 14.48
C ILE A 508 -4.68 -13.82 15.00
N VAL A 509 -3.96 -14.87 14.60
CA VAL A 509 -4.33 -16.26 14.94
C VAL A 509 -4.09 -16.59 16.41
N HIS A 510 -2.99 -16.13 17.00
CA HIS A 510 -2.58 -16.54 18.35
C HIS A 510 -3.00 -15.55 19.45
N SER A 511 -3.10 -14.27 19.13
CA SER A 511 -3.39 -13.22 20.10
C SER A 511 -4.71 -12.49 19.86
N GLY A 512 -5.36 -12.72 18.71
CA GLY A 512 -6.56 -11.97 18.31
C GLY A 512 -6.29 -10.47 18.07
N MET A 513 -5.02 -10.07 17.92
CA MET A 513 -4.64 -8.66 17.75
C MET A 513 -4.40 -8.34 16.28
N THR A 514 -4.98 -7.23 15.82
CA THR A 514 -4.84 -6.73 14.45
C THR A 514 -4.01 -5.45 14.46
N PRO A 515 -2.88 -5.40 13.71
CA PRO A 515 -2.07 -4.19 13.65
C PRO A 515 -2.80 -3.06 12.90
N SER A 516 -2.57 -1.80 13.29
CA SER A 516 -3.20 -0.61 12.70
C SER A 516 -2.93 -0.44 11.20
N TYR A 517 -1.84 -1.00 10.70
CA TYR A 517 -1.42 -0.96 9.30
C TYR A 517 -1.87 -2.18 8.47
N ILE A 518 -2.85 -2.94 8.96
CA ILE A 518 -3.31 -4.21 8.35
C ILE A 518 -3.78 -4.04 6.91
N GLU A 519 -4.47 -2.95 6.57
CA GLU A 519 -4.95 -2.67 5.22
C GLU A 519 -3.81 -2.61 4.20
N LEU A 520 -2.70 -1.94 4.53
CA LEU A 520 -1.51 -1.90 3.67
C LEU A 520 -0.89 -3.30 3.45
N LEU A 521 -0.96 -4.16 4.47
CA LEU A 521 -0.48 -5.53 4.35
C LEU A 521 -1.41 -6.37 3.46
N ILE A 522 -2.73 -6.17 3.56
CA ILE A 522 -3.73 -6.83 2.71
C ILE A 522 -3.50 -6.42 1.25
N GLU A 523 -3.37 -5.13 0.97
CA GLU A 523 -3.08 -4.63 -0.38
C GLU A 523 -1.81 -5.27 -0.96
N ASN A 524 -0.75 -5.40 -0.16
CA ASN A 524 0.51 -5.98 -0.60
C ASN A 524 0.41 -7.48 -0.86
N VAL A 525 -0.17 -8.27 0.06
CA VAL A 525 -0.28 -9.71 -0.13
C VAL A 525 -1.25 -10.05 -1.27
N HIS A 526 -2.28 -9.23 -1.47
CA HIS A 526 -3.18 -9.34 -2.61
C HIS A 526 -2.43 -9.14 -3.93
N ASP A 527 -1.67 -8.06 -4.07
CA ASP A 527 -0.85 -7.78 -5.26
C ASP A 527 0.16 -8.92 -5.54
N TYR A 528 0.82 -9.43 -4.49
CA TYR A 528 1.80 -10.52 -4.64
C TYR A 528 1.13 -11.83 -5.10
N LEU A 529 0.00 -12.18 -4.51
CA LEU A 529 -0.76 -13.37 -4.89
C LEU A 529 -1.30 -13.27 -6.33
N ASP A 530 -1.84 -12.13 -6.69
CA ASP A 530 -2.34 -11.86 -8.05
C ASP A 530 -1.23 -12.00 -9.10
N HIS A 531 -0.03 -11.52 -8.80
CA HIS A 531 1.12 -11.69 -9.69
C HIS A 531 1.49 -13.16 -9.90
N ILE A 532 1.49 -13.95 -8.84
CA ILE A 532 1.78 -15.39 -8.91
C ILE A 532 0.69 -16.10 -9.72
N ILE A 533 -0.59 -15.88 -9.39
CA ILE A 533 -1.73 -16.51 -10.06
C ILE A 533 -1.74 -16.14 -11.55
N ASN A 534 -1.61 -14.86 -11.90
CA ASN A 534 -1.60 -14.40 -13.28
C ASN A 534 -0.43 -15.00 -14.07
N LYS A 535 0.76 -15.09 -13.47
CA LYS A 535 1.92 -15.70 -14.11
C LYS A 535 1.71 -17.19 -14.37
N ILE A 536 1.16 -17.93 -13.41
CA ILE A 536 0.82 -19.36 -13.59
C ILE A 536 -0.19 -19.51 -14.74
N ILE A 537 -1.27 -18.70 -14.77
CA ILE A 537 -2.25 -18.71 -15.85
C ILE A 537 -1.58 -18.50 -17.21
N MET A 538 -0.68 -17.55 -17.31
CA MET A 538 0.03 -17.24 -18.56
C MET A 538 0.91 -18.41 -19.00
N LEU A 539 1.68 -19.01 -18.10
CA LEU A 539 2.59 -20.12 -18.40
C LEU A 539 1.84 -21.39 -18.80
N VAL A 540 0.67 -21.64 -18.21
CA VAL A 540 -0.19 -22.79 -18.55
C VAL A 540 -0.84 -22.62 -19.92
N ASN A 541 -1.21 -21.39 -20.29
CA ASN A 541 -1.86 -21.09 -21.56
C ASN A 541 -0.86 -20.85 -22.72
N ASP A 542 0.45 -20.92 -22.46
CA ASP A 542 1.48 -20.74 -23.49
C ASP A 542 1.91 -22.10 -24.08
N SER A 543 2.50 -22.02 -25.27
CA SER A 543 3.09 -23.16 -25.99
C SER A 543 4.18 -23.92 -25.22
N GLN A 544 4.65 -23.39 -24.10
CA GLN A 544 5.68 -24.00 -23.23
C GLN A 544 5.20 -25.23 -22.46
N LYS A 545 3.93 -25.59 -22.51
CA LYS A 545 3.34 -26.81 -21.93
C LYS A 545 3.70 -27.04 -20.46
N VAL A 546 3.57 -25.99 -19.64
CA VAL A 546 3.67 -26.14 -18.19
C VAL A 546 2.43 -26.86 -17.69
N LEU A 547 2.63 -28.03 -17.07
CA LEU A 547 1.55 -28.93 -16.64
C LEU A 547 1.34 -28.91 -15.13
N SER A 548 2.27 -28.34 -14.36
CA SER A 548 2.14 -28.28 -12.91
C SER A 548 2.55 -26.92 -12.33
N VAL A 549 2.04 -26.64 -11.12
CA VAL A 549 2.42 -25.45 -10.35
C VAL A 549 3.91 -25.45 -10.05
N GLU A 550 4.48 -26.61 -9.70
CA GLU A 550 5.91 -26.79 -9.44
C GLU A 550 6.76 -26.43 -10.66
N GLN A 551 6.32 -26.85 -11.87
CA GLN A 551 7.00 -26.48 -13.13
C GLN A 551 6.93 -24.98 -13.37
N ALA A 552 5.79 -24.32 -13.09
CA ALA A 552 5.65 -22.86 -13.22
C ALA A 552 6.61 -22.12 -12.28
N PHE A 553 6.73 -22.55 -11.03
CA PHE A 553 7.68 -21.96 -10.08
C PHE A 553 9.12 -22.18 -10.52
N LYS A 554 9.48 -23.39 -10.94
CA LYS A 554 10.84 -23.71 -11.39
C LYS A 554 11.24 -22.93 -12.63
N LEU A 555 10.34 -22.85 -13.62
CA LEU A 555 10.59 -22.08 -14.85
C LEU A 555 10.77 -20.60 -14.56
N THR A 556 9.94 -20.02 -13.68
CA THR A 556 10.05 -18.62 -13.27
C THR A 556 11.36 -18.34 -12.52
N ASP A 557 11.79 -19.23 -11.61
CA ASP A 557 13.06 -19.14 -10.90
C ASP A 557 14.25 -19.18 -11.87
N MET A 558 14.22 -20.10 -12.85
CA MET A 558 15.28 -20.21 -13.87
C MET A 558 15.33 -18.95 -14.76
N ALA A 559 14.17 -18.45 -15.18
CA ALA A 559 14.08 -17.25 -16.00
C ALA A 559 14.61 -16.01 -15.24
N TYR A 560 14.27 -15.89 -13.94
CA TYR A 560 14.78 -14.81 -13.10
C TYR A 560 16.31 -14.88 -12.93
N LYS A 561 16.86 -16.06 -12.64
CA LYS A 561 18.31 -16.26 -12.52
C LYS A 561 19.04 -15.92 -13.82
N SER A 562 18.50 -16.37 -14.96
CA SER A 562 19.06 -16.02 -16.27
C SER A 562 19.07 -14.51 -16.52
N LEU A 563 18.00 -13.80 -16.15
CA LEU A 563 17.95 -12.34 -16.24
C LEU A 563 18.98 -11.68 -15.31
N GLU A 564 19.09 -12.14 -14.07
CA GLU A 564 20.03 -11.62 -13.07
C GLU A 564 21.49 -11.83 -13.53
N ASP A 565 21.82 -13.02 -14.04
CA ASP A 565 23.15 -13.34 -14.59
C ASP A 565 23.45 -12.43 -15.80
N THR A 566 22.51 -12.27 -16.72
CA THR A 566 22.67 -11.38 -17.88
C THR A 566 22.94 -9.94 -17.45
N LEU A 567 22.10 -9.38 -16.58
CA LEU A 567 22.24 -8.00 -16.11
C LEU A 567 23.50 -7.77 -15.25
N SER A 568 24.04 -8.83 -14.64
CA SER A 568 25.22 -8.75 -13.78
C SER A 568 26.54 -8.67 -14.57
N ASP A 569 26.52 -8.94 -15.88
CA ASP A 569 27.69 -8.75 -16.73
C ASP A 569 28.04 -7.26 -16.83
N LYS A 570 29.23 -6.92 -16.29
CA LYS A 570 29.73 -5.53 -16.27
C LYS A 570 30.03 -4.95 -17.66
N LYS A 571 30.13 -5.80 -18.68
CA LYS A 571 30.38 -5.37 -20.07
C LYS A 571 29.10 -5.19 -20.86
N LEU A 572 27.95 -5.61 -20.29
CA LEU A 572 26.68 -5.52 -20.95
C LEU A 572 26.30 -4.06 -21.19
N LYS A 573 25.85 -3.78 -22.41
CA LYS A 573 25.15 -2.54 -22.76
C LYS A 573 23.74 -2.90 -23.18
N LEU A 574 22.79 -2.09 -22.77
CA LEU A 574 21.41 -2.27 -23.24
C LEU A 574 21.32 -1.89 -24.72
N ASP A 575 20.80 -2.79 -25.52
CA ASP A 575 20.47 -2.57 -26.93
C ASP A 575 19.00 -2.90 -27.20
N ALA A 576 18.54 -2.65 -28.40
CA ALA A 576 17.14 -2.82 -28.79
C ALA A 576 16.70 -4.29 -28.66
N GLU A 577 17.59 -5.24 -28.99
CA GLU A 577 17.30 -6.67 -28.96
C GLU A 577 17.13 -7.17 -27.52
N LEU A 578 18.05 -6.81 -26.62
CA LEU A 578 17.99 -7.18 -25.21
C LEU A 578 16.73 -6.60 -24.54
N ILE A 579 16.38 -5.34 -24.86
CA ILE A 579 15.14 -4.73 -24.36
C ILE A 579 13.94 -5.53 -24.84
N GLU A 580 13.86 -5.87 -26.13
CA GLU A 580 12.80 -6.71 -26.65
C GLU A 580 12.74 -8.07 -25.94
N GLN A 581 13.88 -8.74 -25.74
CA GLN A 581 13.96 -10.00 -25.02
C GLN A 581 13.46 -9.88 -23.57
N MET A 582 13.88 -8.84 -22.84
CA MET A 582 13.39 -8.56 -21.47
C MET A 582 11.88 -8.38 -21.39
N TYR A 583 11.27 -7.84 -22.47
CA TYR A 583 9.81 -7.60 -22.54
C TYR A 583 9.06 -8.71 -23.29
N ALA A 584 9.75 -9.54 -24.09
CA ALA A 584 9.20 -10.70 -24.78
C ALA A 584 8.95 -11.89 -23.85
N TYR A 585 9.66 -11.98 -22.73
CA TYR A 585 9.19 -12.82 -21.63
C TYR A 585 7.80 -12.30 -21.26
N LYS A 586 6.76 -12.77 -22.00
CA LYS A 586 5.35 -12.42 -21.80
C LYS A 586 5.00 -12.71 -20.35
N ILE A 587 5.28 -11.72 -19.58
CA ILE A 587 5.05 -11.70 -18.16
C ILE A 587 3.86 -10.79 -17.91
#